data_4f88e0df2a1d1a4bb8a534941516e70d
#
_entry.id   4f88e0df2a1d1a4bb8a534941516e70d
#
_cell.length_a   1.000
_cell.length_b   1.000
_cell.length_c   1.000
_cell.angle_alpha   90.00
_cell.angle_beta   90.00
_cell.angle_gamma   90.00
#
_symmetry.space_group_name_H-M   'P 1'
#
loop_
_entity.id
_entity.type
_entity.pdbx_description
1 polymer ?
#
loop_
_entity_poly.entity_id
_entity_poly.type
_entity_poly.pdbx_seq_one_letter_code
_entity_poly.pdbx_strand_id
1 'polypeptide(L)'
;MLRHGYPDLHHLVMNDDAALDKLVIHGSPSSFLNNGEGRRDHNGQPIAPPTGYRHYLNVLHAQRPRGESFEKNQTAFDAWASEVLSAYSHFQLLCALRKGPWGVEGLNQRIASTLRREKLLFGSDYTLEKGWFEGRPVLVTQNDYGLKLMNGDIGITLAVPDPRNPQQKLLRVAFPSSDTEKPIRWVLPSRLHAVETVFAMTVHKSQGSEFLHTALLLPPTLNPILTRELVYTGITRAREWLTVVEAKRGVLNEAVVREVVRVSGVGG
;
A
#
# COMPACT_ATOMS: atom_id res chain seq x y z
N MET A 1 -22.11 15.67 -1.25
CA MET A 1 -21.12 15.33 -0.22
C MET A 1 -19.74 15.95 -0.51
N LEU A 2 -19.11 15.70 -1.66
CA LEU A 2 -17.75 16.19 -1.95
C LEU A 2 -17.59 17.71 -2.10
N ARG A 3 -18.68 18.49 -2.19
CA ARG A 3 -18.64 19.95 -2.39
C ARG A 3 -18.49 20.76 -1.10
N HIS A 4 -18.50 20.16 0.07
CA HIS A 4 -18.57 20.87 1.37
C HIS A 4 -17.27 20.78 2.20
N GLY A 5 -16.17 20.29 1.61
CA GLY A 5 -14.84 20.32 2.23
C GLY A 5 -14.80 19.68 3.62
N TYR A 6 -14.69 18.36 3.68
CA TYR A 6 -14.37 17.67 4.93
C TYR A 6 -12.86 17.78 5.19
N PRO A 7 -12.43 18.02 6.44
CA PRO A 7 -11.02 18.20 6.76
C PRO A 7 -10.15 16.96 6.50
N ASP A 8 -10.76 15.80 6.41
CA ASP A 8 -10.16 14.48 6.23
C ASP A 8 -10.38 13.88 4.83
N LEU A 9 -11.05 14.63 3.93
CA LEU A 9 -11.37 14.19 2.58
C LEU A 9 -10.75 15.12 1.54
N HIS A 10 -9.99 14.55 0.63
CA HIS A 10 -9.48 15.19 -0.58
C HIS A 10 -10.08 14.53 -1.83
N HIS A 11 -10.61 15.35 -2.72
CA HIS A 11 -11.06 14.94 -4.05
C HIS A 11 -10.10 15.47 -5.11
N LEU A 12 -9.34 14.57 -5.72
CA LEU A 12 -8.34 14.87 -6.73
C LEU A 12 -8.86 14.46 -8.11
N VAL A 13 -9.02 15.43 -9.00
CA VAL A 13 -9.22 15.17 -10.44
C VAL A 13 -7.89 15.35 -11.12
N MET A 14 -7.37 14.29 -11.75
CA MET A 14 -6.08 14.33 -12.43
C MET A 14 -6.15 15.22 -13.67
N ASN A 15 -5.28 16.20 -13.73
CA ASN A 15 -5.06 17.02 -14.93
C ASN A 15 -3.83 16.53 -15.70
N ASP A 16 -2.91 15.89 -14.99
CA ASP A 16 -1.68 15.29 -15.51
C ASP A 16 -1.23 14.12 -14.63
N ASP A 17 -0.22 13.43 -15.10
CA ASP A 17 0.38 12.30 -14.37
C ASP A 17 1.13 12.71 -13.09
N ALA A 18 1.61 13.95 -13.01
CA ALA A 18 2.36 14.43 -11.85
C ALA A 18 1.50 14.49 -10.58
N ALA A 19 0.19 14.68 -10.71
CA ALA A 19 -0.73 14.69 -9.57
C ALA A 19 -0.76 13.34 -8.84
N LEU A 20 -0.82 12.23 -9.58
CA LEU A 20 -0.77 10.89 -8.99
C LEU A 20 0.61 10.58 -8.41
N ASP A 21 1.67 10.98 -9.10
CA ASP A 21 3.04 10.78 -8.62
C ASP A 21 3.26 11.50 -7.28
N LYS A 22 2.81 12.75 -7.13
CA LYS A 22 2.88 13.49 -5.86
C LYS A 22 2.08 12.82 -4.76
N LEU A 23 0.89 12.31 -5.08
CA LEU A 23 0.04 11.62 -4.13
C LEU A 23 0.74 10.36 -3.60
N VAL A 24 1.25 9.49 -4.46
CA VAL A 24 1.86 8.23 -4.03
C VAL A 24 3.20 8.42 -3.33
N ILE A 25 3.93 9.49 -3.63
CA ILE A 25 5.19 9.81 -2.95
C ILE A 25 4.93 10.45 -1.58
N HIS A 26 4.07 11.49 -1.52
CA HIS A 26 3.93 12.37 -0.35
C HIS A 26 2.59 12.24 0.38
N GLY A 27 1.57 11.63 -0.23
CA GLY A 27 0.19 11.61 0.31
C GLY A 27 -0.55 12.93 0.15
N SER A 28 0.01 13.90 -0.59
CA SER A 28 -0.57 15.22 -0.83
C SER A 28 -1.06 15.93 0.43
N PRO A 29 -0.25 16.06 1.49
CA PRO A 29 -0.69 16.63 2.78
C PRO A 29 -1.20 18.06 2.64
N SER A 30 -0.66 18.85 1.70
CA SER A 30 -1.12 20.23 1.41
C SER A 30 -2.56 20.33 0.91
N SER A 31 -3.18 19.22 0.55
CA SER A 31 -4.59 19.16 0.16
C SER A 31 -5.54 19.05 1.37
N PHE A 32 -4.98 18.87 2.56
CA PHE A 32 -5.72 18.81 3.82
C PHE A 32 -5.46 20.06 4.66
N LEU A 33 -6.40 20.39 5.52
CA LEU A 33 -6.28 21.55 6.42
C LEU A 33 -5.01 21.42 7.29
N ASN A 34 -4.20 22.48 7.38
CA ASN A 34 -2.93 22.51 8.11
C ASN A 34 -1.97 21.36 7.73
N ASN A 35 -1.97 20.90 6.48
CA ASN A 35 -1.22 19.73 6.02
C ASN A 35 -1.56 18.44 6.79
N GLY A 36 -2.74 18.37 7.40
CA GLY A 36 -3.20 17.28 8.25
C GLY A 36 -2.63 17.31 9.68
N GLU A 37 -1.91 18.37 10.06
CA GLU A 37 -1.33 18.50 11.39
C GLU A 37 -2.34 18.99 12.42
N GLY A 38 -2.14 18.58 13.68
CA GLY A 38 -2.93 19.04 14.82
C GLY A 38 -4.28 18.35 15.00
N ARG A 39 -4.65 17.43 14.11
CA ARG A 39 -5.87 16.64 14.26
C ARG A 39 -5.74 15.63 15.40
N ARG A 40 -6.84 15.42 16.12
CA ARG A 40 -6.94 14.46 17.22
C ARG A 40 -8.14 13.55 17.02
N ASP A 41 -8.02 12.32 17.52
CA ASP A 41 -9.14 11.39 17.56
C ASP A 41 -10.15 11.72 18.67
N HIS A 42 -11.20 10.91 18.80
CA HIS A 42 -12.24 11.07 19.82
C HIS A 42 -11.73 10.89 21.26
N ASN A 43 -10.57 10.26 21.45
CA ASN A 43 -9.90 10.09 22.74
C ASN A 43 -8.85 11.20 23.00
N GLY A 44 -8.75 12.19 22.11
CA GLY A 44 -7.77 13.27 22.21
C GLY A 44 -6.35 12.88 21.80
N GLN A 45 -6.14 11.68 21.26
CA GLN A 45 -4.82 11.24 20.77
C GLN A 45 -4.49 11.91 19.44
N PRO A 46 -3.22 12.31 19.22
CA PRO A 46 -2.83 12.92 17.96
C PRO A 46 -2.94 11.91 16.82
N ILE A 47 -3.54 12.36 15.72
CA ILE A 47 -3.61 11.62 14.47
C ILE A 47 -2.40 12.02 13.62
N ALA A 48 -1.63 11.03 13.13
CA ALA A 48 -0.53 11.29 12.23
C ALA A 48 -1.03 11.92 10.91
N PRO A 49 -0.31 12.92 10.37
CA PRO A 49 -0.69 13.55 9.11
C PRO A 49 -0.65 12.54 7.95
N PRO A 50 -1.39 12.82 6.84
CA PRO A 50 -1.37 11.96 5.67
C PRO A 50 0.02 11.90 5.05
N THR A 51 0.47 10.71 4.71
CA THR A 51 1.76 10.45 4.07
C THR A 51 1.56 9.58 2.82
N GLY A 52 2.58 9.52 1.98
CA GLY A 52 2.68 8.58 0.87
C GLY A 52 3.75 7.52 1.14
N TYR A 53 4.19 6.83 0.08
CA TYR A 53 5.16 5.73 0.21
C TYR A 53 6.58 6.18 0.58
N ARG A 54 6.92 7.45 0.43
CA ARG A 54 8.18 7.99 0.96
C ARG A 54 8.34 7.74 2.46
N HIS A 55 7.24 7.76 3.20
CA HIS A 55 7.29 7.60 4.66
C HIS A 55 7.91 6.26 5.07
N TYR A 56 7.35 5.13 4.62
CA TYR A 56 7.89 3.82 5.02
C TYR A 56 9.29 3.56 4.47
N LEU A 57 9.60 4.08 3.26
CA LEU A 57 10.94 3.94 2.67
C LEU A 57 11.99 4.75 3.43
N ASN A 58 11.62 5.93 3.94
CA ASN A 58 12.50 6.69 4.83
C ASN A 58 12.74 5.96 6.16
N VAL A 59 11.71 5.38 6.77
CA VAL A 59 11.86 4.56 7.98
C VAL A 59 12.78 3.37 7.71
N LEU A 60 12.59 2.68 6.58
CA LEU A 60 13.40 1.55 6.16
C LEU A 60 14.88 1.93 6.07
N HIS A 61 15.22 3.05 5.43
CA HIS A 61 16.61 3.44 5.24
C HIS A 61 17.24 4.07 6.48
N ALA A 62 16.47 4.88 7.23
CA ALA A 62 17.00 5.63 8.38
C ALA A 62 17.18 4.77 9.63
N GLN A 63 16.30 3.80 9.87
CA GLN A 63 16.27 3.02 11.12
C GLN A 63 16.88 1.62 11.00
N ARG A 64 17.49 1.29 9.86
CA ARG A 64 18.17 0.00 9.69
C ARG A 64 19.23 -0.21 10.76
N PRO A 65 19.25 -1.35 11.49
CA PRO A 65 20.32 -1.70 12.41
C PRO A 65 21.68 -1.73 11.70
N ARG A 66 22.71 -1.14 12.31
CA ARG A 66 24.04 -1.01 11.73
C ARG A 66 25.06 -1.84 12.52
N GLY A 67 26.00 -2.42 11.78
CA GLY A 67 27.19 -3.05 12.37
C GLY A 67 26.94 -4.39 13.08
N GLU A 68 25.75 -4.98 12.95
CA GLU A 68 25.38 -6.20 13.66
C GLU A 68 24.98 -7.33 12.71
N SER A 69 25.25 -8.57 13.11
CA SER A 69 24.74 -9.70 12.37
C SER A 69 23.26 -9.90 12.66
N PHE A 70 22.51 -10.32 11.64
CA PHE A 70 21.07 -10.57 11.75
C PHE A 70 20.76 -11.60 12.87
N GLU A 71 21.52 -12.68 12.96
CA GLU A 71 21.29 -13.76 13.93
C GLU A 71 21.60 -13.34 15.37
N LYS A 72 22.58 -12.45 15.56
CA LYS A 72 23.01 -12.03 16.91
C LYS A 72 22.10 -10.95 17.50
N ASN A 73 21.43 -10.18 16.64
CA ASN A 73 20.58 -9.08 17.11
C ASN A 73 19.20 -9.09 16.42
N GLN A 74 18.58 -10.24 16.37
CA GLN A 74 17.27 -10.40 15.73
C GLN A 74 16.22 -9.45 16.30
N THR A 75 16.25 -9.18 17.61
CA THR A 75 15.31 -8.25 18.25
C THR A 75 15.35 -6.86 17.64
N ALA A 76 16.53 -6.32 17.32
CA ALA A 76 16.64 -5.01 16.67
C ALA A 76 16.12 -5.06 15.23
N PHE A 77 16.38 -6.15 14.50
CA PHE A 77 15.83 -6.31 13.15
C PHE A 77 14.30 -6.49 13.16
N ASP A 78 13.75 -7.21 14.13
CA ASP A 78 12.31 -7.36 14.31
C ASP A 78 11.66 -6.01 14.65
N ALA A 79 12.25 -5.21 15.53
CA ALA A 79 11.77 -3.87 15.85
C ALA A 79 11.78 -2.96 14.61
N TRP A 80 12.88 -2.95 13.86
CA TRP A 80 12.98 -2.20 12.62
C TRP A 80 11.94 -2.64 11.59
N ALA A 81 11.78 -3.95 11.37
CA ALA A 81 10.78 -4.46 10.44
C ALA A 81 9.35 -4.11 10.88
N SER A 82 9.05 -4.14 12.18
CA SER A 82 7.76 -3.73 12.72
C SER A 82 7.46 -2.25 12.43
N GLU A 83 8.46 -1.37 12.60
CA GLU A 83 8.33 0.06 12.28
C GLU A 83 8.11 0.30 10.78
N VAL A 84 8.82 -0.43 9.92
CA VAL A 84 8.63 -0.34 8.46
C VAL A 84 7.24 -0.80 8.06
N LEU A 85 6.77 -1.92 8.58
CA LEU A 85 5.42 -2.45 8.33
C LEU A 85 4.33 -1.50 8.83
N SER A 86 4.51 -0.93 10.02
CA SER A 86 3.60 0.08 10.56
C SER A 86 3.56 1.32 9.67
N ALA A 87 4.71 1.84 9.27
CA ALA A 87 4.81 3.00 8.38
C ALA A 87 4.17 2.73 7.01
N TYR A 88 4.33 1.53 6.47
CA TYR A 88 3.67 1.14 5.21
C TYR A 88 2.14 1.18 5.31
N SER A 89 1.58 0.81 6.45
CA SER A 89 0.13 0.84 6.70
C SER A 89 -0.47 2.26 6.75
N HIS A 90 0.37 3.30 6.74
CA HIS A 90 -0.08 4.69 6.74
C HIS A 90 -0.66 5.15 5.41
N PHE A 91 -0.33 4.49 4.30
CA PHE A 91 -0.86 4.85 2.99
C PHE A 91 -1.08 3.61 2.12
N GLN A 92 -2.22 3.55 1.43
CA GLN A 92 -2.51 2.52 0.44
C GLN A 92 -3.28 3.09 -0.73
N LEU A 93 -2.80 2.85 -1.95
CA LEU A 93 -3.53 3.09 -3.18
C LEU A 93 -4.44 1.91 -3.50
N LEU A 94 -5.73 2.18 -3.63
CA LEU A 94 -6.74 1.22 -4.07
C LEU A 94 -7.20 1.53 -5.48
N CYS A 95 -7.46 0.51 -6.27
CA CYS A 95 -7.99 0.62 -7.63
C CYS A 95 -9.10 -0.40 -7.87
N ALA A 96 -9.85 -0.23 -8.95
CA ALA A 96 -10.94 -1.13 -9.31
C ALA A 96 -10.51 -2.33 -10.16
N LEU A 97 -9.43 -2.18 -10.95
CA LEU A 97 -9.06 -3.09 -12.01
C LEU A 97 -7.78 -3.86 -11.68
N ARG A 98 -7.63 -5.05 -12.24
CA ARG A 98 -6.39 -5.83 -12.13
C ARG A 98 -5.42 -5.52 -13.25
N LYS A 99 -5.89 -5.37 -14.46
CA LYS A 99 -5.09 -5.23 -15.69
C LYS A 99 -5.15 -3.80 -16.25
N GLY A 100 -4.18 -3.52 -17.11
CA GLY A 100 -4.08 -2.24 -17.79
C GLY A 100 -3.39 -1.15 -16.96
N PRO A 101 -3.23 0.05 -17.54
CA PRO A 101 -2.46 1.14 -16.91
C PRO A 101 -3.11 1.67 -15.63
N TRP A 102 -4.40 1.49 -15.45
CA TRP A 102 -5.20 1.90 -14.29
C TRP A 102 -5.56 0.74 -13.36
N GLY A 103 -4.99 -0.43 -13.59
CA GLY A 103 -5.14 -1.61 -12.76
C GLY A 103 -3.89 -1.89 -11.92
N VAL A 104 -3.96 -2.92 -11.10
CA VAL A 104 -2.88 -3.31 -10.17
C VAL A 104 -1.54 -3.45 -10.90
N GLU A 105 -1.52 -4.14 -12.05
CA GLU A 105 -0.28 -4.41 -12.79
C GLU A 105 0.40 -3.11 -13.26
N GLY A 106 -0.33 -2.25 -13.98
CA GLY A 106 0.22 -1.01 -14.50
C GLY A 106 0.57 0.00 -13.40
N LEU A 107 -0.27 0.10 -12.36
CA LEU A 107 -0.03 1.01 -11.24
C LEU A 107 1.18 0.59 -10.40
N ASN A 108 1.38 -0.70 -10.14
CA ASN A 108 2.57 -1.17 -9.43
C ASN A 108 3.86 -0.83 -10.17
N GLN A 109 3.90 -1.02 -11.49
CA GLN A 109 5.06 -0.65 -12.32
C GLN A 109 5.30 0.87 -12.28
N ARG A 110 4.26 1.66 -12.47
CA ARG A 110 4.32 3.11 -12.43
C ARG A 110 4.83 3.62 -11.09
N ILE A 111 4.27 3.14 -9.99
CA ILE A 111 4.66 3.57 -8.64
C ILE A 111 6.12 3.19 -8.35
N ALA A 112 6.53 1.96 -8.66
CA ALA A 112 7.91 1.53 -8.48
C ALA A 112 8.89 2.41 -9.28
N SER A 113 8.57 2.73 -10.55
CA SER A 113 9.39 3.61 -11.39
C SER A 113 9.43 5.04 -10.83
N THR A 114 8.32 5.56 -10.33
CA THR A 114 8.23 6.88 -9.70
C THR A 114 9.09 6.94 -8.45
N LEU A 115 8.99 5.95 -7.57
CA LEU A 115 9.79 5.89 -6.33
C LEU A 115 11.29 5.70 -6.62
N ARG A 116 11.65 4.99 -7.69
CA ARG A 116 13.05 4.89 -8.13
C ARG A 116 13.58 6.24 -8.62
N ARG A 117 12.80 6.97 -9.40
CA ARG A 117 13.14 8.30 -9.89
C ARG A 117 13.41 9.27 -8.74
N GLU A 118 12.70 9.10 -7.63
CA GLU A 118 12.88 9.82 -6.37
C GLU A 118 14.04 9.26 -5.49
N LYS A 119 14.80 8.30 -6.00
CA LYS A 119 15.90 7.62 -5.27
C LYS A 119 15.47 6.95 -3.96
N LEU A 120 14.21 6.50 -3.90
CA LEU A 120 13.64 5.78 -2.77
C LEU A 120 13.70 4.26 -2.96
N LEU A 121 13.70 3.80 -4.21
CA LEU A 121 13.93 2.41 -4.61
C LEU A 121 15.12 2.31 -5.54
N PHE A 122 15.79 1.16 -5.53
CA PHE A 122 16.97 0.89 -6.31
C PHE A 122 16.80 -0.42 -7.09
N GLY A 123 17.28 -0.44 -8.33
CA GLY A 123 17.21 -1.60 -9.23
C GLY A 123 17.00 -1.20 -10.67
N SER A 124 17.18 -2.15 -11.58
CA SER A 124 16.83 -2.00 -13.00
C SER A 124 15.31 -2.05 -13.20
N ASP A 125 14.83 -1.62 -14.35
CA ASP A 125 13.41 -1.73 -14.70
C ASP A 125 12.92 -3.19 -14.61
N TYR A 126 13.70 -4.12 -15.10
CA TYR A 126 13.39 -5.55 -14.98
C TYR A 126 13.29 -6.01 -13.52
N THR A 127 14.22 -5.58 -12.66
CA THR A 127 14.20 -5.94 -11.24
C THR A 127 12.95 -5.41 -10.54
N LEU A 128 12.58 -4.15 -10.83
CA LEU A 128 11.38 -3.54 -10.23
C LEU A 128 10.08 -4.13 -10.76
N GLU A 129 10.07 -4.62 -11.99
CA GLU A 129 8.88 -5.24 -12.59
C GLU A 129 8.72 -6.70 -12.15
N LYS A 130 9.77 -7.51 -12.23
CA LYS A 130 9.71 -8.97 -12.12
C LYS A 130 10.59 -9.58 -11.02
N GLY A 131 11.48 -8.78 -10.46
CA GLY A 131 12.46 -9.27 -9.51
C GLY A 131 12.13 -8.97 -8.05
N TRP A 132 13.14 -9.23 -7.22
CA TRP A 132 13.14 -8.89 -5.82
C TRP A 132 14.03 -7.68 -5.59
N PHE A 133 13.53 -6.72 -4.84
CA PHE A 133 14.24 -5.50 -4.47
C PHE A 133 13.88 -5.06 -3.06
N GLU A 134 14.79 -4.37 -2.41
CA GLU A 134 14.54 -3.82 -1.09
C GLU A 134 13.43 -2.78 -1.13
N GLY A 135 12.51 -2.87 -0.19
CA GLY A 135 11.33 -2.01 -0.11
C GLY A 135 10.12 -2.55 -0.90
N ARG A 136 10.25 -3.66 -1.64
CA ARG A 136 9.12 -4.26 -2.35
C ARG A 136 8.06 -4.74 -1.36
N PRO A 137 6.85 -4.14 -1.37
CA PRO A 137 5.73 -4.68 -0.63
C PRO A 137 5.12 -5.85 -1.41
N VAL A 138 4.80 -6.92 -0.73
CA VAL A 138 4.19 -8.11 -1.33
C VAL A 138 2.91 -8.51 -0.62
N LEU A 139 1.95 -8.96 -1.41
CA LEU A 139 0.68 -9.52 -0.95
C LEU A 139 0.68 -11.02 -1.24
N VAL A 140 0.43 -11.82 -0.23
CA VAL A 140 0.23 -13.28 -0.37
C VAL A 140 -1.11 -13.52 -1.06
N THR A 141 -1.10 -14.27 -2.15
CA THR A 141 -2.30 -14.53 -2.98
C THR A 141 -2.94 -15.89 -2.74
N GLN A 142 -2.25 -16.79 -2.04
CA GLN A 142 -2.75 -18.11 -1.65
C GLN A 142 -2.21 -18.48 -0.27
N ASN A 143 -2.99 -19.25 0.48
CA ASN A 143 -2.53 -19.75 1.78
C ASN A 143 -1.32 -20.66 1.61
N ASP A 144 -0.30 -20.44 2.43
CA ASP A 144 0.86 -21.31 2.58
C ASP A 144 1.00 -21.75 4.05
N TYR A 145 0.47 -22.92 4.35
CA TYR A 145 0.45 -23.44 5.72
C TYR A 145 1.85 -23.80 6.22
N GLY A 146 2.76 -24.17 5.30
CA GLY A 146 4.16 -24.47 5.64
C GLY A 146 4.91 -23.23 6.11
N LEU A 147 4.62 -22.08 5.54
CA LEU A 147 5.16 -20.80 5.94
C LEU A 147 4.26 -20.08 6.95
N LYS A 148 3.10 -20.62 7.28
CA LYS A 148 2.06 -20.00 8.11
C LYS A 148 1.65 -18.61 7.57
N LEU A 149 1.55 -18.48 6.26
CA LEU A 149 1.09 -17.30 5.57
C LEU A 149 -0.32 -17.52 5.01
N MET A 150 -1.15 -16.51 5.14
CA MET A 150 -2.52 -16.54 4.67
C MET A 150 -2.72 -15.61 3.47
N ASN A 151 -3.65 -15.94 2.59
CA ASN A 151 -4.08 -15.06 1.52
C ASN A 151 -4.47 -13.69 2.11
N GLY A 152 -3.87 -12.62 1.62
CA GLY A 152 -4.06 -11.26 2.11
C GLY A 152 -2.96 -10.76 3.04
N ASP A 153 -2.05 -11.63 3.52
CA ASP A 153 -0.91 -11.17 4.31
C ASP A 153 0.00 -10.27 3.49
N ILE A 154 0.45 -9.19 4.10
CA ILE A 154 1.37 -8.22 3.50
C ILE A 154 2.72 -8.30 4.20
N GLY A 155 3.78 -8.37 3.40
CA GLY A 155 5.15 -8.30 3.86
C GLY A 155 5.95 -7.24 3.11
N ILE A 156 7.06 -6.82 3.69
CA ILE A 156 8.00 -5.89 3.07
C ILE A 156 9.36 -6.59 2.90
N THR A 157 9.92 -6.47 1.71
CA THR A 157 11.26 -6.99 1.41
C THR A 157 12.31 -6.05 2.01
N LEU A 158 13.16 -6.59 2.87
CA LEU A 158 14.20 -5.87 3.59
C LEU A 158 15.57 -6.51 3.32
N ALA A 159 16.61 -5.69 3.28
CA ALA A 159 17.99 -6.15 3.15
C ALA A 159 18.64 -6.24 4.54
N VAL A 160 19.09 -7.43 4.89
CA VAL A 160 19.77 -7.74 6.15
C VAL A 160 21.19 -8.24 5.88
N PRO A 161 22.15 -8.13 6.82
CA PRO A 161 23.49 -8.65 6.63
C PRO A 161 23.48 -10.14 6.30
N ASP A 162 24.32 -10.56 5.34
CA ASP A 162 24.54 -11.97 5.05
C ASP A 162 25.32 -12.63 6.20
N PRO A 163 24.82 -13.72 6.81
CA PRO A 163 25.52 -14.43 7.88
C PRO A 163 26.93 -14.90 7.48
N ARG A 164 27.12 -15.21 6.19
CA ARG A 164 28.41 -15.72 5.67
C ARG A 164 29.39 -14.59 5.34
N ASN A 165 28.87 -13.43 4.99
CA ASN A 165 29.66 -12.26 4.65
C ASN A 165 28.91 -10.97 5.05
N PRO A 166 29.15 -10.43 6.26
CA PRO A 166 28.43 -9.25 6.77
C PRO A 166 28.60 -7.98 5.92
N GLN A 167 29.57 -7.95 5.02
CA GLN A 167 29.75 -6.86 4.06
C GLN A 167 28.69 -6.90 2.93
N GLN A 168 28.06 -8.06 2.73
CA GLN A 168 26.99 -8.25 1.76
C GLN A 168 25.63 -8.26 2.46
N LYS A 169 24.59 -7.96 1.69
CA LYS A 169 23.21 -7.98 2.17
C LYS A 169 22.43 -9.06 1.43
N LEU A 170 21.56 -9.72 2.16
CA LEU A 170 20.56 -10.65 1.63
C LEU A 170 19.16 -10.06 1.78
N LEU A 171 18.33 -10.29 0.78
CA LEU A 171 16.91 -9.94 0.86
C LEU A 171 16.14 -10.99 1.66
N ARG A 172 15.33 -10.52 2.59
CA ARG A 172 14.32 -11.31 3.31
C ARG A 172 13.01 -10.54 3.33
N VAL A 173 11.90 -11.26 3.35
CA VAL A 173 10.58 -10.63 3.45
C VAL A 173 10.12 -10.73 4.90
N ALA A 174 9.80 -9.58 5.48
CA ALA A 174 9.27 -9.48 6.84
C ALA A 174 7.75 -9.45 6.78
N PHE A 175 7.09 -10.40 7.42
CA PHE A 175 5.65 -10.43 7.65
C PHE A 175 5.36 -10.25 9.12
N PRO A 176 4.27 -9.55 9.51
CA PRO A 176 3.82 -9.54 10.89
C PRO A 176 3.43 -10.94 11.34
N SER A 177 3.70 -11.25 12.59
CA SER A 177 3.36 -12.52 13.23
C SER A 177 2.48 -12.27 14.45
N SER A 178 1.55 -13.19 14.71
CA SER A 178 0.75 -13.18 15.95
C SER A 178 1.51 -13.70 17.18
N ASP A 179 2.70 -14.23 16.99
CA ASP A 179 3.58 -14.71 18.07
C ASP A 179 4.24 -13.49 18.73
N THR A 180 3.95 -13.28 20.00
CA THR A 180 4.49 -12.14 20.78
C THR A 180 5.99 -12.23 21.02
N GLU A 181 6.55 -13.43 21.06
CA GLU A 181 8.00 -13.65 21.20
C GLU A 181 8.74 -13.48 19.86
N LYS A 182 8.04 -13.69 18.76
CA LYS A 182 8.56 -13.58 17.40
C LYS A 182 7.60 -12.72 16.56
N PRO A 183 7.58 -11.39 16.77
CA PRO A 183 6.59 -10.50 16.15
C PRO A 183 6.75 -10.41 14.63
N ILE A 184 7.89 -10.80 14.10
CA ILE A 184 8.18 -10.82 12.66
C ILE A 184 8.49 -12.24 12.20
N ARG A 185 7.85 -12.62 11.12
CA ARG A 185 8.18 -13.83 10.35
C ARG A 185 9.04 -13.43 9.16
N TRP A 186 10.29 -13.87 9.17
CA TRP A 186 11.24 -13.66 8.10
C TRP A 186 11.22 -14.82 7.11
N VAL A 187 11.00 -14.53 5.84
CA VAL A 187 10.93 -15.53 4.78
C VAL A 187 11.89 -15.18 3.65
N LEU A 188 12.63 -16.16 3.17
CA LEU A 188 13.48 -15.96 1.99
C LEU A 188 12.61 -15.78 0.74
N PRO A 189 12.94 -14.85 -0.17
CA PRO A 189 12.21 -14.65 -1.41
C PRO A 189 12.04 -15.93 -2.24
N SER A 190 13.05 -16.81 -2.26
CA SER A 190 13.02 -18.10 -2.97
C SER A 190 11.96 -19.08 -2.46
N ARG A 191 11.42 -18.87 -1.27
CA ARG A 191 10.34 -19.69 -0.69
C ARG A 191 8.94 -19.15 -0.96
N LEU A 192 8.84 -17.93 -1.51
CA LEU A 192 7.56 -17.27 -1.79
C LEU A 192 7.18 -17.50 -3.27
N HIS A 193 6.12 -18.24 -3.52
CA HIS A 193 5.67 -18.58 -4.86
C HIS A 193 4.38 -17.88 -5.26
N ALA A 194 3.50 -17.61 -4.30
CA ALA A 194 2.18 -17.03 -4.51
C ALA A 194 2.11 -15.63 -3.88
N VAL A 195 2.87 -14.69 -4.43
CA VAL A 195 2.89 -13.29 -4.00
C VAL A 195 2.88 -12.36 -5.20
N GLU A 196 2.34 -11.16 -5.00
CA GLU A 196 2.37 -10.08 -5.98
C GLU A 196 2.82 -8.77 -5.31
N THR A 197 3.39 -7.87 -6.09
CA THR A 197 3.74 -6.52 -5.62
C THR A 197 2.46 -5.75 -5.27
N VAL A 198 2.48 -5.00 -4.16
CA VAL A 198 1.26 -4.38 -3.61
C VAL A 198 1.41 -2.89 -3.27
N PHE A 199 2.04 -2.12 -4.14
CA PHE A 199 1.88 -0.65 -4.08
C PHE A 199 0.43 -0.26 -4.40
N ALA A 200 -0.18 -0.93 -5.37
CA ALA A 200 -1.60 -0.83 -5.66
C ALA A 200 -2.30 -2.14 -5.35
N MET A 201 -3.52 -2.04 -4.84
CA MET A 201 -4.37 -3.16 -4.44
C MET A 201 -5.77 -2.94 -4.98
N THR A 202 -6.46 -4.00 -5.39
CA THR A 202 -7.89 -3.86 -5.72
C THR A 202 -8.71 -3.63 -4.46
N VAL A 203 -9.83 -2.91 -4.60
CA VAL A 203 -10.79 -2.72 -3.49
C VAL A 203 -11.23 -4.05 -2.90
N HIS A 204 -11.45 -5.08 -3.72
CA HIS A 204 -11.82 -6.42 -3.24
C HIS A 204 -10.75 -7.05 -2.33
N LYS A 205 -9.48 -6.93 -2.69
CA LYS A 205 -8.37 -7.46 -1.88
C LYS A 205 -8.17 -6.70 -0.58
N SER A 206 -8.64 -5.45 -0.51
CA SER A 206 -8.53 -4.62 0.70
C SER A 206 -9.62 -4.91 1.74
N GLN A 207 -10.60 -5.76 1.43
CA GLN A 207 -11.66 -6.10 2.38
C GLN A 207 -11.08 -6.70 3.67
N GLY A 208 -11.52 -6.18 4.82
CA GLY A 208 -10.99 -6.56 6.13
C GLY A 208 -9.73 -5.79 6.55
N SER A 209 -9.16 -4.95 5.68
CA SER A 209 -8.02 -4.10 5.99
C SER A 209 -8.45 -2.63 6.11
N GLU A 210 -7.71 -1.86 6.88
CA GLU A 210 -7.85 -0.41 7.01
C GLU A 210 -6.47 0.24 6.96
N PHE A 211 -6.43 1.46 6.44
CA PHE A 211 -5.19 2.23 6.29
C PHE A 211 -5.39 3.62 6.86
N LEU A 212 -4.35 4.20 7.42
CA LEU A 212 -4.42 5.56 7.97
C LEU A 212 -4.90 6.55 6.90
N HIS A 213 -4.29 6.48 5.71
CA HIS A 213 -4.67 7.22 4.52
C HIS A 213 -4.95 6.26 3.36
N THR A 214 -6.17 6.25 2.87
CA THR A 214 -6.55 5.51 1.67
C THR A 214 -6.72 6.45 0.50
N ALA A 215 -6.08 6.14 -0.63
CA ALA A 215 -6.33 6.77 -1.91
C ALA A 215 -7.10 5.80 -2.82
N LEU A 216 -8.33 6.15 -3.16
CA LEU A 216 -9.18 5.37 -4.08
C LEU A 216 -9.08 5.96 -5.48
N LEU A 217 -8.46 5.24 -6.40
CA LEU A 217 -8.29 5.64 -7.79
C LEU A 217 -9.38 5.04 -8.67
N LEU A 218 -10.13 5.92 -9.33
CA LEU A 218 -11.13 5.56 -10.33
C LEU A 218 -10.53 5.73 -11.73
N PRO A 219 -10.65 4.72 -12.62
CA PRO A 219 -10.12 4.78 -13.98
C PRO A 219 -10.88 5.80 -14.84
N PRO A 220 -10.32 6.22 -16.01
CA PRO A 220 -10.90 7.26 -16.83
C PRO A 220 -12.19 6.85 -17.54
N THR A 221 -12.45 5.55 -17.63
CA THR A 221 -13.64 5.00 -18.29
C THR A 221 -14.43 4.12 -17.34
N LEU A 222 -15.74 4.14 -17.47
CA LEU A 222 -16.61 3.25 -16.74
C LEU A 222 -16.32 1.78 -17.10
N ASN A 223 -16.31 0.96 -16.07
CA ASN A 223 -16.22 -0.48 -16.17
C ASN A 223 -17.39 -1.09 -15.38
N PRO A 224 -17.93 -2.25 -15.76
CA PRO A 224 -19.02 -2.89 -15.02
C PRO A 224 -18.75 -3.10 -13.52
N ILE A 225 -17.48 -3.21 -13.11
CA ILE A 225 -17.08 -3.35 -11.71
C ILE A 225 -17.21 -2.03 -10.91
N LEU A 226 -17.22 -0.88 -11.60
CA LEU A 226 -17.38 0.44 -10.97
C LEU A 226 -18.84 0.65 -10.57
N THR A 227 -19.17 0.28 -9.35
CA THR A 227 -20.48 0.38 -8.75
C THR A 227 -20.43 1.22 -7.49
N ARG A 228 -21.59 1.65 -7.02
CA ARG A 228 -21.73 2.33 -5.73
C ARG A 228 -21.13 1.50 -4.59
N GLU A 229 -21.37 0.20 -4.60
CA GLU A 229 -20.87 -0.74 -3.58
C GLU A 229 -19.34 -0.82 -3.57
N LEU A 230 -18.70 -0.85 -4.73
CA LEU A 230 -17.24 -0.82 -4.83
C LEU A 230 -16.68 0.49 -4.26
N VAL A 231 -17.26 1.63 -4.65
CA VAL A 231 -16.84 2.95 -4.14
C VAL A 231 -16.99 3.02 -2.63
N TYR A 232 -18.13 2.58 -2.09
CA TYR A 232 -18.39 2.54 -0.66
C TYR A 232 -17.38 1.65 0.07
N THR A 233 -17.10 0.44 -0.44
CA THR A 233 -16.10 -0.46 0.14
C THR A 233 -14.72 0.19 0.16
N GLY A 234 -14.30 0.84 -0.92
CA GLY A 234 -13.02 1.53 -0.99
C GLY A 234 -12.91 2.70 0.00
N ILE A 235 -13.95 3.52 0.09
CA ILE A 235 -13.99 4.67 1.01
C ILE A 235 -13.86 4.21 2.47
N THR A 236 -14.53 3.13 2.84
CA THR A 236 -14.53 2.61 4.21
C THR A 236 -13.22 1.93 4.62
N ARG A 237 -12.22 1.84 3.71
CA ARG A 237 -10.84 1.40 4.07
C ARG A 237 -10.02 2.53 4.68
N ALA A 238 -10.44 3.78 4.52
CA ALA A 238 -9.77 4.93 5.13
C ALA A 238 -10.11 5.02 6.62
N ARG A 239 -9.09 4.99 7.45
CA ARG A 239 -9.26 5.15 8.90
C ARG A 239 -9.33 6.64 9.29
N GLU A 240 -8.44 7.47 8.74
CA GLU A 240 -8.31 8.88 9.14
C GLU A 240 -8.31 9.85 7.96
N TRP A 241 -7.71 9.46 6.84
CA TRP A 241 -7.58 10.31 5.65
C TRP A 241 -8.05 9.56 4.40
N LEU A 242 -8.82 10.26 3.58
CA LEU A 242 -9.31 9.73 2.31
C LEU A 242 -8.98 10.67 1.16
N THR A 243 -8.37 10.16 0.11
CA THR A 243 -8.25 10.83 -1.18
C THR A 243 -9.01 10.02 -2.22
N VAL A 244 -10.02 10.63 -2.85
CA VAL A 244 -10.69 10.04 -4.01
C VAL A 244 -10.08 10.64 -5.26
N VAL A 245 -9.49 9.81 -6.10
CA VAL A 245 -8.79 10.21 -7.32
C VAL A 245 -9.63 9.83 -8.53
N GLU A 246 -9.97 10.80 -9.36
CA GLU A 246 -10.58 10.55 -10.66
C GLU A 246 -9.53 10.76 -11.76
N ALA A 247 -9.22 9.72 -12.52
CA ALA A 247 -8.37 9.83 -13.71
C ALA A 247 -9.03 10.68 -14.81
N LYS A 248 -10.34 10.73 -14.80
CA LYS A 248 -11.17 11.62 -15.64
C LYS A 248 -12.36 12.13 -14.83
N ARG A 249 -12.59 13.44 -14.87
CA ARG A 249 -13.70 14.09 -14.16
C ARG A 249 -15.06 13.47 -14.53
N GLY A 250 -15.86 13.18 -13.52
CA GLY A 250 -17.24 12.72 -13.68
C GLY A 250 -17.44 11.21 -13.47
N VAL A 251 -16.37 10.41 -13.52
CA VAL A 251 -16.48 8.95 -13.34
C VAL A 251 -17.03 8.59 -11.96
N LEU A 252 -16.67 9.35 -10.91
CA LEU A 252 -17.22 9.13 -9.57
C LEU A 252 -18.73 9.28 -9.55
N ASN A 253 -19.26 10.37 -10.14
CA ASN A 253 -20.70 10.60 -10.17
C ASN A 253 -21.44 9.49 -10.91
N GLU A 254 -20.87 9.00 -12.01
CA GLU A 254 -21.45 7.89 -12.77
C GLU A 254 -21.38 6.57 -11.99
N ALA A 255 -20.26 6.30 -11.29
CA ALA A 255 -20.09 5.08 -10.50
C ALA A 255 -21.07 4.99 -9.31
N VAL A 256 -21.32 6.11 -8.61
CA VAL A 256 -22.19 6.12 -7.40
C VAL A 256 -23.68 5.97 -7.71
N VAL A 257 -24.10 6.19 -8.94
CA VAL A 257 -25.49 5.94 -9.35
C VAL A 257 -25.71 4.52 -9.89
N ARG A 258 -24.64 3.75 -10.11
CA ARG A 258 -24.70 2.38 -10.60
C ARG A 258 -24.80 1.40 -9.43
N GLU A 259 -25.81 0.56 -9.45
CA GLU A 259 -25.99 -0.53 -8.50
C GLU A 259 -25.50 -1.87 -9.09
N VAL A 260 -25.09 -2.79 -8.22
CA VAL A 260 -24.84 -4.16 -8.63
C VAL A 260 -26.15 -4.81 -9.07
N VAL A 261 -26.26 -5.14 -10.33
CA VAL A 261 -27.39 -5.96 -10.82
C VAL A 261 -27.12 -7.39 -10.37
N ARG A 262 -27.75 -7.80 -9.27
CA ARG A 262 -27.80 -9.21 -8.89
C ARG A 262 -28.81 -9.87 -9.79
N VAL A 263 -28.37 -10.63 -10.78
CA VAL A 263 -29.22 -11.59 -11.49
C VAL A 263 -29.52 -12.69 -10.47
N SER A 264 -30.66 -12.59 -9.79
CA SER A 264 -31.19 -13.70 -9.01
C SER A 264 -31.59 -14.80 -10.02
N GLY A 265 -30.69 -15.78 -10.16
CA GLY A 265 -31.02 -17.02 -10.86
C GLY A 265 -32.04 -17.82 -10.06
N VAL A 266 -33.31 -17.39 -10.08
CA VAL A 266 -34.45 -18.22 -9.71
C VAL A 266 -35.29 -18.30 -10.97
N GLY A 267 -35.14 -19.37 -11.67
CA GLY A 267 -35.91 -19.64 -12.87
C GLY A 267 -35.80 -21.10 -13.29
N GLY A 268 -36.75 -21.91 -12.81
CA GLY A 268 -37.11 -23.19 -13.39
C GLY A 268 -36.44 -24.41 -12.77
#